data_015d706ddf198e426de0f87f10542cc2
#
_entry.id   015d706ddf198e426de0f87f10542cc2
#
_cell.length_a   1.000
_cell.length_b   1.000
_cell.length_c   1.000
_cell.angle_alpha   90.00
_cell.angle_beta   90.00
_cell.angle_gamma   90.00
#
_symmetry.space_group_name_H-M   'P 1'
#
loop_
_entity.id
_entity.type
_entity.pdbx_description
1 polymer ?
#
loop_
_entity_poly.entity_id
_entity_poly.type
_entity_poly.pdbx_seq_one_letter_code
_entity_poly.pdbx_strand_id
1 'polypeptide(L)'
;MTGMQATILLVEDETEVREMVTRVLSREGFDMLSAADAPEGWRRIAERVPDLMLVDWMLPSTSGIEFVRQCKRDELTAEVPVIMLTARAEENDRVRGLETGADDYVTKPFSPRELAARIRAVLRRTSGQDSEGMLTAGRLSLSTVLHRVYVDDEPIDIGPTEFRLLRFFMSHPERVYSRAQLLDQVWSREVFVEERTVDVHVLRLRKLLKPHGLEGAVQTVRGVGYRFSME
;
A
#
# COMPACT_ATOMS: atom_id res chain seq x y z
N MET A 1 -3.34 26.49 3.73
CA MET A 1 -3.32 25.05 4.08
C MET A 1 -2.59 24.35 2.95
N THR A 2 -1.28 24.15 3.09
CA THR A 2 -0.44 23.47 2.09
C THR A 2 -0.68 21.97 2.24
N GLY A 3 -1.56 21.41 1.42
CA GLY A 3 -1.71 19.96 1.31
C GLY A 3 -0.34 19.36 0.96
N MET A 4 0.07 18.30 1.67
CA MET A 4 1.30 17.58 1.37
C MET A 4 1.21 17.05 -0.07
N GLN A 5 2.15 17.48 -0.90
CA GLN A 5 2.24 17.13 -2.30
C GLN A 5 2.71 15.69 -2.41
N ALA A 6 1.98 14.83 -3.13
CA ALA A 6 2.36 13.41 -3.27
C ALA A 6 3.69 13.29 -4.03
N THR A 7 4.57 12.45 -3.51
CA THR A 7 5.90 12.18 -4.07
C THR A 7 5.84 11.00 -5.02
N ILE A 8 6.22 11.21 -6.28
CA ILE A 8 6.22 10.18 -7.32
C ILE A 8 7.66 9.85 -7.72
N LEU A 9 8.04 8.58 -7.66
CA LEU A 9 9.30 8.11 -8.24
C LEU A 9 9.07 7.66 -9.68
N LEU A 10 9.77 8.26 -10.61
CA LEU A 10 9.82 7.84 -12.02
C LEU A 10 11.14 7.12 -12.29
N VAL A 11 11.08 5.86 -12.74
CA VAL A 11 12.24 5.09 -13.20
C VAL A 11 12.07 4.85 -14.71
N GLU A 12 12.87 5.56 -15.51
CA GLU A 12 12.79 5.62 -16.98
C GLU A 12 14.18 5.89 -17.53
N ASP A 13 14.71 5.06 -18.43
CA ASP A 13 16.06 5.20 -18.97
C ASP A 13 16.15 6.28 -20.05
N GLU A 14 15.10 6.47 -20.84
CA GLU A 14 15.05 7.45 -21.90
C GLU A 14 14.96 8.88 -21.33
N THR A 15 16.05 9.65 -21.45
CA THR A 15 16.19 10.98 -20.84
C THR A 15 15.09 11.95 -21.27
N GLU A 16 14.72 11.95 -22.56
CA GLU A 16 13.70 12.87 -23.09
C GLU A 16 12.32 12.56 -22.48
N VAL A 17 11.96 11.27 -22.35
CA VAL A 17 10.71 10.83 -21.73
C VAL A 17 10.72 11.15 -20.25
N ARG A 18 11.82 10.86 -19.55
CA ARG A 18 11.98 11.12 -18.12
C ARG A 18 11.83 12.61 -17.79
N GLU A 19 12.49 13.49 -18.57
CA GLU A 19 12.39 14.94 -18.37
C GLU A 19 10.98 15.46 -18.70
N MET A 20 10.38 14.99 -19.78
CA MET A 20 9.05 15.38 -20.21
C MET A 20 8.02 15.00 -19.12
N VAL A 21 8.02 13.74 -18.65
CA VAL A 21 7.11 13.26 -17.62
C VAL A 21 7.29 14.01 -16.31
N THR A 22 8.55 14.17 -15.86
CA THR A 22 8.88 14.93 -14.64
C THR A 22 8.34 16.34 -14.70
N ARG A 23 8.58 17.06 -15.80
CA ARG A 23 8.13 18.45 -15.98
C ARG A 23 6.60 18.59 -15.95
N VAL A 24 5.91 17.66 -16.61
CA VAL A 24 4.45 17.71 -16.66
C VAL A 24 3.83 17.37 -15.32
N LEU A 25 4.29 16.29 -14.68
CA LEU A 25 3.73 15.88 -13.39
C LEU A 25 4.05 16.89 -12.26
N SER A 26 5.21 17.55 -12.31
CA SER A 26 5.51 18.66 -11.39
C SER A 26 4.52 19.83 -11.57
N ARG A 27 4.12 20.17 -12.81
CA ARG A 27 3.09 21.19 -13.08
C ARG A 27 1.71 20.77 -12.62
N GLU A 28 1.43 19.47 -12.59
CA GLU A 28 0.18 18.89 -12.08
C GLU A 28 0.15 18.82 -10.54
N GLY A 29 1.22 19.26 -9.87
CA GLY A 29 1.28 19.37 -8.42
C GLY A 29 1.87 18.16 -7.73
N PHE A 30 2.64 17.32 -8.40
CA PHE A 30 3.35 16.19 -7.78
C PHE A 30 4.81 16.60 -7.46
N ASP A 31 5.34 16.03 -6.37
CA ASP A 31 6.77 16.09 -6.06
C ASP A 31 7.49 14.94 -6.76
N MET A 32 8.48 15.22 -7.59
CA MET A 32 9.05 14.21 -8.50
C MET A 32 10.45 13.79 -8.07
N LEU A 33 10.62 12.49 -7.84
CA LEU A 33 11.91 11.82 -7.82
C LEU A 33 12.12 11.13 -9.17
N SER A 34 13.30 11.23 -9.75
CA SER A 34 13.61 10.58 -11.04
C SER A 34 14.87 9.74 -10.95
N ALA A 35 14.87 8.62 -11.67
CA ALA A 35 15.96 7.67 -11.79
C ALA A 35 16.07 7.16 -13.23
N ALA A 36 17.29 6.92 -13.70
CA ALA A 36 17.55 6.40 -15.04
C ALA A 36 17.59 4.85 -15.07
N ASP A 37 17.74 4.22 -13.93
CA ASP A 37 17.85 2.77 -13.79
C ASP A 37 17.38 2.28 -12.41
N ALA A 38 17.32 0.97 -12.22
CA ALA A 38 16.93 0.36 -10.97
C ALA A 38 17.86 0.69 -9.78
N PRO A 39 19.21 0.66 -9.93
CA PRO A 39 20.12 1.10 -8.88
C PRO A 39 19.90 2.55 -8.42
N GLU A 40 19.65 3.48 -9.35
CA GLU A 40 19.30 4.84 -8.98
C GLU A 40 17.94 4.93 -8.32
N GLY A 41 16.97 4.15 -8.79
CA GLY A 41 15.65 4.02 -8.16
C GLY A 41 15.75 3.65 -6.70
N TRP A 42 16.55 2.65 -6.35
CA TRP A 42 16.82 2.25 -4.96
C TRP A 42 17.49 3.35 -4.14
N ARG A 43 18.41 4.12 -4.72
CA ARG A 43 19.02 5.26 -4.02
C ARG A 43 17.99 6.32 -3.68
N ARG A 44 17.07 6.64 -4.62
CA ARG A 44 15.99 7.60 -4.38
C ARG A 44 15.02 7.12 -3.30
N ILE A 45 14.67 5.83 -3.30
CA ILE A 45 13.83 5.21 -2.27
C ILE A 45 14.49 5.30 -0.89
N ALA A 46 15.80 5.08 -0.80
CA ALA A 46 16.55 5.18 0.45
C ALA A 46 16.60 6.64 0.97
N GLU A 47 16.61 7.65 0.09
CA GLU A 47 16.53 9.06 0.46
C GLU A 47 15.11 9.42 0.94
N ARG A 48 14.10 8.93 0.23
CA ARG A 48 12.69 9.19 0.54
C ARG A 48 11.79 8.14 -0.12
N VAL A 49 11.00 7.45 0.68
CA VAL A 49 10.00 6.51 0.18
C VAL A 49 8.91 7.28 -0.57
N PRO A 50 8.63 6.95 -1.86
CA PRO A 50 7.61 7.65 -2.65
C PRO A 50 6.19 7.18 -2.28
N ASP A 51 5.18 8.00 -2.60
CA ASP A 51 3.77 7.66 -2.47
C ASP A 51 3.25 6.81 -3.64
N LEU A 52 3.96 6.83 -4.80
CA LEU A 52 3.69 6.01 -5.97
C LEU A 52 4.96 5.90 -6.84
N MET A 53 5.12 4.75 -7.50
CA MET A 53 6.19 4.53 -8.47
C MET A 53 5.64 4.42 -9.90
N LEU A 54 6.27 5.11 -10.84
CA LEU A 54 6.13 4.92 -12.29
C LEU A 54 7.39 4.21 -12.77
N VAL A 55 7.25 3.03 -13.36
CA VAL A 55 8.40 2.20 -13.73
C VAL A 55 8.29 1.78 -15.19
N ASP A 56 9.29 2.11 -16.01
CA ASP A 56 9.35 1.57 -17.36
C ASP A 56 9.56 0.06 -17.32
N TRP A 57 8.87 -0.63 -18.20
CA TRP A 57 9.02 -2.06 -18.41
C TRP A 57 10.45 -2.43 -18.86
N MET A 58 11.02 -1.64 -19.76
CA MET A 58 12.32 -1.85 -20.38
C MET A 58 13.38 -0.96 -19.74
N LEU A 59 13.99 -1.40 -18.64
CA LEU A 59 15.13 -0.72 -18.04
C LEU A 59 16.44 -1.42 -18.41
N PRO A 60 17.56 -0.68 -18.51
CA PRO A 60 18.87 -1.27 -18.73
C PRO A 60 19.29 -2.12 -17.51
N SER A 61 19.96 -3.22 -17.76
CA SER A 61 20.52 -4.16 -16.79
C SER A 61 19.53 -4.96 -15.93
N THR A 62 18.53 -4.33 -15.36
CA THR A 62 17.47 -5.00 -14.59
C THR A 62 16.12 -4.58 -15.15
N SER A 63 15.29 -5.54 -15.58
CA SER A 63 13.97 -5.18 -16.12
C SER A 63 13.10 -4.48 -15.08
N GLY A 64 12.21 -3.57 -15.54
CA GLY A 64 11.28 -2.89 -14.63
C GLY A 64 10.42 -3.86 -13.82
N ILE A 65 10.06 -5.02 -14.41
CA ILE A 65 9.33 -6.09 -13.71
C ILE A 65 10.12 -6.62 -12.52
N GLU A 66 11.40 -6.88 -12.69
CA GLU A 66 12.24 -7.41 -11.62
C GLU A 66 12.46 -6.36 -10.53
N PHE A 67 12.64 -5.10 -10.91
CA PHE A 67 12.69 -3.99 -9.96
C PHE A 67 11.40 -3.90 -9.13
N VAL A 68 10.23 -3.97 -9.78
CA VAL A 68 8.93 -3.94 -9.08
C VAL A 68 8.76 -5.15 -8.15
N ARG A 69 9.16 -6.36 -8.58
CA ARG A 69 9.12 -7.55 -7.72
C ARG A 69 9.99 -7.40 -6.47
N GLN A 70 11.15 -6.78 -6.61
CA GLN A 70 12.03 -6.48 -5.48
C GLN A 70 11.37 -5.45 -4.55
N CYS A 71 10.82 -4.38 -5.09
CA CYS A 71 10.08 -3.37 -4.30
C CYS A 71 8.89 -3.99 -3.54
N LYS A 72 8.14 -4.91 -4.16
CA LYS A 72 7.00 -5.58 -3.53
C LYS A 72 7.40 -6.61 -2.44
N ARG A 73 8.68 -6.98 -2.37
CA ARG A 73 9.23 -7.84 -1.30
C ARG A 73 9.92 -7.05 -0.18
N ASP A 74 10.24 -5.80 -0.42
CA ASP A 74 10.91 -4.94 0.55
C ASP A 74 9.89 -4.33 1.51
N GLU A 75 10.20 -4.35 2.82
CA GLU A 75 9.28 -3.91 3.88
C GLU A 75 8.86 -2.43 3.76
N LEU A 76 9.73 -1.57 3.22
CA LEU A 76 9.46 -0.13 3.08
C LEU A 76 8.59 0.19 1.86
N THR A 77 8.69 -0.63 0.80
CA THR A 77 8.08 -0.34 -0.49
C THR A 77 7.00 -1.33 -0.92
N ALA A 78 6.76 -2.40 -0.16
CA ALA A 78 5.76 -3.42 -0.48
C ALA A 78 4.36 -2.85 -0.75
N GLU A 79 3.95 -1.87 0.04
CA GLU A 79 2.63 -1.22 -0.04
C GLU A 79 2.60 -0.01 -0.99
N VAL A 80 3.76 0.43 -1.50
CA VAL A 80 3.82 1.56 -2.45
C VAL A 80 3.19 1.13 -3.78
N PRO A 81 2.16 1.84 -4.27
CA PRO A 81 1.54 1.50 -5.54
C PRO A 81 2.47 1.74 -6.72
N VAL A 82 2.34 0.90 -7.73
CA VAL A 82 3.17 0.91 -8.93
C VAL A 82 2.32 0.98 -10.19
N ILE A 83 2.63 1.93 -11.06
CA ILE A 83 2.14 1.98 -12.44
C ILE A 83 3.28 1.62 -13.37
N MET A 84 3.10 0.57 -14.17
CA MET A 84 4.06 0.20 -15.21
C MET A 84 3.84 1.00 -16.48
N LEU A 85 4.92 1.55 -17.04
CA LEU A 85 4.94 2.16 -18.38
C LEU A 85 5.40 1.11 -19.39
N THR A 86 4.64 0.84 -20.44
CA THR A 86 4.95 -0.25 -21.39
C THR A 86 4.78 0.22 -22.83
N ALA A 87 5.68 -0.21 -23.72
CA ALA A 87 5.57 0.04 -25.15
C ALA A 87 4.61 -0.94 -25.88
N ARG A 88 4.14 -2.01 -25.22
CA ARG A 88 3.35 -3.08 -25.83
C ARG A 88 2.01 -3.29 -25.16
N ALA A 89 0.96 -3.38 -26.00
CA ALA A 89 -0.41 -3.72 -25.59
C ALA A 89 -0.70 -5.23 -25.79
N GLU A 90 0.31 -6.11 -25.77
CA GLU A 90 0.09 -7.54 -25.98
C GLU A 90 -0.60 -8.16 -24.74
N GLU A 91 -1.64 -8.92 -24.99
CA GLU A 91 -2.51 -9.57 -23.98
C GLU A 91 -1.71 -10.49 -23.02
N ASN A 92 -0.63 -11.09 -23.51
CA ASN A 92 0.29 -11.92 -22.74
C ASN A 92 1.14 -11.13 -21.72
N ASP A 93 1.42 -9.85 -22.00
CA ASP A 93 2.17 -8.99 -21.08
C ASP A 93 1.28 -8.45 -19.95
N ARG A 94 -0.04 -8.30 -20.20
CA ARG A 94 -1.02 -7.98 -19.16
C ARG A 94 -1.20 -9.13 -18.16
N VAL A 95 -1.18 -10.37 -18.61
CA VAL A 95 -1.28 -11.55 -17.72
C VAL A 95 -0.01 -11.69 -16.87
N ARG A 96 1.18 -11.51 -17.45
CA ARG A 96 2.45 -11.46 -16.70
C ARG A 96 2.53 -10.27 -15.75
N GLY A 97 1.92 -9.15 -16.11
CA GLY A 97 1.86 -7.96 -15.30
C GLY A 97 1.02 -8.13 -14.03
N LEU A 98 -0.10 -8.85 -14.09
CA LEU A 98 -0.92 -9.18 -12.91
C LEU A 98 -0.14 -10.03 -11.88
N GLU A 99 0.84 -10.83 -12.34
CA GLU A 99 1.73 -11.61 -11.46
C GLU A 99 2.86 -10.77 -10.84
N THR A 100 3.12 -9.55 -11.31
CA THR A 100 4.18 -8.68 -10.78
C THR A 100 3.77 -7.84 -9.58
N GLY A 101 2.47 -7.73 -9.29
CA GLY A 101 1.95 -6.89 -8.21
C GLY A 101 1.84 -5.40 -8.57
N ALA A 102 1.90 -5.03 -9.85
CA ALA A 102 1.62 -3.65 -10.28
C ALA A 102 0.12 -3.32 -10.17
N ASP A 103 -0.18 -2.07 -9.82
CA ASP A 103 -1.55 -1.59 -9.57
C ASP A 103 -2.25 -1.05 -10.82
N ASP A 104 -1.49 -0.60 -11.83
CA ASP A 104 -2.00 -0.18 -13.15
C ASP A 104 -0.91 -0.26 -14.22
N TYR A 105 -1.32 -0.17 -15.50
CA TYR A 105 -0.47 -0.20 -16.70
C TYR A 105 -0.84 0.93 -17.63
N VAL A 106 0.17 1.62 -18.16
CA VAL A 106 0.02 2.70 -19.14
C VAL A 106 0.86 2.37 -20.37
N THR A 107 0.21 2.29 -21.54
CA THR A 107 0.91 2.03 -22.80
C THR A 107 1.50 3.31 -23.38
N LYS A 108 2.76 3.25 -23.80
CA LYS A 108 3.42 4.28 -24.61
C LYS A 108 2.96 4.20 -26.07
N PRO A 109 2.65 5.32 -26.77
CA PRO A 109 2.68 6.69 -26.27
C PRO A 109 1.43 7.02 -25.44
N PHE A 110 1.61 7.70 -24.32
CA PHE A 110 0.54 8.14 -23.43
C PHE A 110 0.39 9.67 -23.43
N SER A 111 -0.82 10.12 -23.17
CA SER A 111 -1.06 11.53 -22.89
C SER A 111 -0.61 11.87 -21.47
N PRO A 112 0.17 12.95 -21.26
CA PRO A 112 0.54 13.40 -19.91
C PRO A 112 -0.68 13.63 -18.98
N ARG A 113 -1.79 14.10 -19.54
CA ARG A 113 -3.05 14.27 -18.79
C ARG A 113 -3.67 12.95 -18.37
N GLU A 114 -3.58 11.94 -19.25
CA GLU A 114 -4.04 10.57 -18.93
C GLU A 114 -3.20 9.98 -17.80
N LEU A 115 -1.87 10.09 -17.90
CA LEU A 115 -0.96 9.61 -16.86
C LEU A 115 -1.25 10.27 -15.51
N ALA A 116 -1.40 11.60 -15.48
CA ALA A 116 -1.76 12.31 -14.25
C ALA A 116 -3.12 11.87 -13.68
N ALA A 117 -4.11 11.62 -14.53
CA ALA A 117 -5.42 11.12 -14.11
C ALA A 117 -5.34 9.71 -13.51
N ARG A 118 -4.53 8.82 -14.10
CA ARG A 118 -4.28 7.46 -13.59
C ARG A 118 -3.53 7.49 -12.27
N ILE A 119 -2.49 8.31 -12.16
CA ILE A 119 -1.76 8.51 -10.89
C ILE A 119 -2.75 8.93 -9.79
N ARG A 120 -3.59 9.95 -10.04
CA ARG A 120 -4.60 10.40 -9.09
C ARG A 120 -5.60 9.28 -8.75
N ALA A 121 -6.00 8.47 -9.73
CA ALA A 121 -6.92 7.35 -9.51
C ALA A 121 -6.28 6.23 -8.67
N VAL A 122 -5.00 5.91 -8.91
CA VAL A 122 -4.25 4.93 -8.11
C VAL A 122 -4.00 5.48 -6.72
N LEU A 123 -3.47 6.69 -6.58
CA LEU A 123 -3.27 7.36 -5.29
C LEU A 123 -4.59 7.48 -4.52
N ARG A 124 -5.71 7.77 -5.15
CA ARG A 124 -7.02 7.82 -4.52
C ARG A 124 -7.43 6.44 -3.99
N ARG A 125 -7.21 5.36 -4.74
CA ARG A 125 -7.46 3.98 -4.28
C ARG A 125 -6.55 3.61 -3.11
N THR A 126 -5.32 4.09 -3.11
CA THR A 126 -4.34 3.88 -2.03
C THR A 126 -4.39 4.98 -0.97
N SER A 127 -4.78 6.23 -1.31
CA SER A 127 -4.89 7.36 -0.38
C SER A 127 -6.28 7.58 0.22
N GLY A 128 -7.28 6.77 -0.18
CA GLY A 128 -8.61 6.81 0.47
C GLY A 128 -9.24 8.19 0.59
N GLN A 129 -9.09 9.02 -0.45
CA GLN A 129 -9.85 10.28 -0.54
C GLN A 129 -11.32 10.10 -0.99
N ASP A 130 -11.68 8.90 -1.44
CA ASP A 130 -13.06 8.41 -1.33
C ASP A 130 -13.03 7.47 -0.11
N SER A 131 -14.05 7.37 0.66
CA SER A 131 -14.25 6.56 1.88
C SER A 131 -13.61 5.15 1.92
N GLU A 132 -12.86 4.74 0.91
CA GLU A 132 -12.23 3.43 0.72
C GLU A 132 -10.87 3.23 1.42
N GLY A 133 -10.18 4.29 1.81
CA GLY A 133 -8.92 4.15 2.58
C GLY A 133 -9.08 4.45 4.07
N MET A 134 -10.25 4.90 4.47
CA MET A 134 -10.62 5.06 5.86
C MET A 134 -11.62 3.97 6.22
N LEU A 135 -11.17 2.97 6.95
CA LEU A 135 -12.07 2.01 7.57
C LEU A 135 -12.64 2.64 8.82
N THR A 136 -13.97 2.73 8.90
CA THR A 136 -14.65 3.33 10.06
C THR A 136 -15.64 2.33 10.65
N ALA A 137 -15.58 2.20 11.97
CA ALA A 137 -16.49 1.38 12.76
C ALA A 137 -16.84 2.14 14.06
N GLY A 138 -17.98 2.80 14.06
CA GLY A 138 -18.38 3.68 15.17
C GLY A 138 -17.38 4.80 15.40
N ARG A 139 -16.77 4.84 16.61
CA ARG A 139 -15.76 5.81 17.02
C ARG A 139 -14.33 5.48 16.55
N LEU A 140 -14.12 4.27 16.06
CA LEU A 140 -12.82 3.77 15.61
C LEU A 140 -12.69 4.01 14.11
N SER A 141 -11.60 4.65 13.70
CA SER A 141 -11.25 4.80 12.29
C SER A 141 -9.78 4.45 12.05
N LEU A 142 -9.49 3.90 10.88
CA LEU A 142 -8.15 3.45 10.48
C LEU A 142 -7.87 3.97 9.08
N SER A 143 -6.82 4.76 8.94
CA SER A 143 -6.30 5.18 7.65
C SER A 143 -5.26 4.17 7.16
N THR A 144 -5.58 3.46 6.09
CA THR A 144 -4.64 2.53 5.46
C THR A 144 -3.48 3.25 4.76
N VAL A 145 -3.64 4.54 4.56
CA VAL A 145 -2.73 5.45 3.87
C VAL A 145 -1.72 6.06 4.81
N LEU A 146 -2.24 6.64 5.90
CA LEU A 146 -1.38 7.28 6.90
C LEU A 146 -0.82 6.24 7.88
N HIS A 147 -1.20 4.96 7.73
CA HIS A 147 -0.91 3.88 8.69
C HIS A 147 -1.20 4.31 10.13
N ARG A 148 -2.34 4.98 10.32
CA ARG A 148 -2.77 5.54 11.62
C ARG A 148 -4.15 5.04 11.99
N VAL A 149 -4.35 4.90 13.28
CA VAL A 149 -5.64 4.56 13.88
C VAL A 149 -6.09 5.74 14.74
N TYR A 150 -7.38 6.03 14.71
CA TYR A 150 -7.99 7.12 15.44
C TYR A 150 -9.18 6.61 16.27
N VAL A 151 -9.39 7.18 17.43
CA VAL A 151 -10.62 7.03 18.21
C VAL A 151 -11.14 8.43 18.50
N ASP A 152 -12.38 8.72 18.11
CA ASP A 152 -12.98 10.08 18.18
C ASP A 152 -12.09 11.14 17.51
N ASP A 153 -11.52 10.82 16.35
CA ASP A 153 -10.59 11.66 15.57
C ASP A 153 -9.21 11.91 16.22
N GLU A 154 -8.96 11.37 17.43
CA GLU A 154 -7.67 11.44 18.10
C GLU A 154 -6.79 10.25 17.72
N PRO A 155 -5.53 10.47 17.27
CA PRO A 155 -4.65 9.40 16.85
C PRO A 155 -4.19 8.56 18.06
N ILE A 156 -4.17 7.23 17.87
CA ILE A 156 -3.60 6.30 18.84
C ILE A 156 -2.36 5.64 18.28
N ASP A 157 -1.36 5.41 19.15
CA ASP A 157 -0.14 4.72 18.75
C ASP A 157 -0.36 3.21 18.67
N ILE A 158 0.00 2.62 17.51
CA ILE A 158 -0.25 1.20 17.21
C ILE A 158 0.96 0.59 16.51
N GLY A 159 1.35 -0.61 16.93
CA GLY A 159 2.44 -1.34 16.28
C GLY A 159 2.06 -1.87 14.88
N PRO A 160 3.03 -2.10 14.00
CA PRO A 160 2.77 -2.52 12.61
C PRO A 160 1.93 -3.80 12.47
N THR A 161 2.14 -4.77 13.34
CA THR A 161 1.39 -6.04 13.30
C THR A 161 -0.03 -5.87 13.83
N GLU A 162 -0.22 -5.11 14.92
CA GLU A 162 -1.53 -4.77 15.45
C GLU A 162 -2.33 -3.92 14.46
N PHE A 163 -1.67 -3.01 13.72
CA PHE A 163 -2.29 -2.24 12.64
C PHE A 163 -2.82 -3.16 11.53
N ARG A 164 -1.99 -4.08 11.02
CA ARG A 164 -2.42 -5.06 9.98
C ARG A 164 -3.58 -5.93 10.46
N LEU A 165 -3.50 -6.39 11.70
CA LEU A 165 -4.55 -7.22 12.30
C LEU A 165 -5.87 -6.44 12.45
N LEU A 166 -5.82 -5.19 12.92
CA LEU A 166 -6.98 -4.31 13.04
C LEU A 166 -7.58 -3.98 11.68
N ARG A 167 -6.73 -3.62 10.69
CA ARG A 167 -7.14 -3.40 9.29
C ARG A 167 -7.90 -4.60 8.75
N PHE A 168 -7.34 -5.81 8.90
CA PHE A 168 -7.98 -7.04 8.45
C PHE A 168 -9.36 -7.23 9.09
N PHE A 169 -9.46 -7.06 10.39
CA PHE A 169 -10.72 -7.18 11.13
C PHE A 169 -11.75 -6.13 10.70
N MET A 170 -11.37 -4.87 10.60
CA MET A 170 -12.27 -3.78 10.18
C MET A 170 -12.72 -3.90 8.72
N SER A 171 -11.92 -4.55 7.87
CA SER A 171 -12.32 -4.87 6.49
C SER A 171 -13.30 -6.05 6.40
N HIS A 172 -13.46 -6.81 7.47
CA HIS A 172 -14.33 -8.02 7.49
C HIS A 172 -15.14 -8.09 8.79
N PRO A 173 -15.95 -7.07 9.10
CA PRO A 173 -16.73 -7.04 10.33
C PRO A 173 -17.68 -8.23 10.41
N GLU A 174 -18.01 -8.65 11.62
CA GLU A 174 -18.92 -9.74 11.98
C GLU A 174 -18.47 -11.14 11.52
N ARG A 175 -17.39 -11.26 10.78
CA ARG A 175 -16.89 -12.55 10.31
C ARG A 175 -15.92 -13.17 11.31
N VAL A 176 -16.10 -14.45 11.59
CA VAL A 176 -15.22 -15.22 12.48
C VAL A 176 -14.08 -15.83 11.69
N TYR A 177 -12.85 -15.67 12.18
CA TYR A 177 -11.65 -16.23 11.61
C TYR A 177 -10.90 -17.09 12.61
N SER A 178 -10.45 -18.27 12.17
CA SER A 178 -9.57 -19.11 12.97
C SER A 178 -8.17 -18.48 13.12
N ARG A 179 -7.39 -18.97 14.09
CA ARG A 179 -5.99 -18.53 14.28
C ARG A 179 -5.14 -18.79 13.03
N ALA A 180 -5.28 -19.96 12.42
CA ALA A 180 -4.58 -20.32 11.19
C ALA A 180 -4.94 -19.35 10.04
N GLN A 181 -6.23 -19.03 9.86
CA GLN A 181 -6.65 -18.06 8.84
C GLN A 181 -6.10 -16.65 9.10
N LEU A 182 -6.13 -16.18 10.35
CA LEU A 182 -5.55 -14.88 10.70
C LEU A 182 -4.04 -14.86 10.47
N LEU A 183 -3.34 -15.95 10.80
CA LEU A 183 -1.92 -16.08 10.55
C LEU A 183 -1.60 -15.96 9.05
N ASP A 184 -2.33 -16.71 8.21
CA ASP A 184 -2.13 -16.71 6.75
C ASP A 184 -2.44 -15.34 6.11
N GLN A 185 -3.42 -14.60 6.63
CA GLN A 185 -3.89 -13.33 6.07
C GLN A 185 -3.12 -12.10 6.56
N VAL A 186 -2.59 -12.14 7.78
CA VAL A 186 -1.97 -10.96 8.44
C VAL A 186 -0.45 -11.07 8.49
N TRP A 187 0.08 -12.30 8.55
CA TRP A 187 1.53 -12.56 8.53
C TRP A 187 1.93 -13.13 7.18
N SER A 188 2.99 -12.60 6.57
CA SER A 188 3.52 -13.13 5.31
C SER A 188 4.00 -14.59 5.50
N ARG A 189 3.84 -15.41 4.46
CA ARG A 189 4.14 -16.86 4.46
C ARG A 189 5.60 -17.23 4.75
N GLU A 190 6.50 -16.28 4.80
CA GLU A 190 7.94 -16.51 5.00
C GLU A 190 8.36 -16.58 6.48
N VAL A 191 7.46 -16.29 7.41
CA VAL A 191 7.77 -16.34 8.84
C VAL A 191 7.09 -17.57 9.44
N PHE A 192 7.89 -18.54 9.89
CA PHE A 192 7.43 -19.65 10.73
C PHE A 192 6.95 -19.13 12.09
N VAL A 193 5.72 -18.71 12.16
CA VAL A 193 5.12 -18.16 13.38
C VAL A 193 4.02 -19.14 13.83
N GLU A 194 4.04 -19.47 15.11
CA GLU A 194 3.02 -20.34 15.71
C GLU A 194 1.67 -19.63 15.81
N GLU A 195 0.55 -20.38 15.70
CA GLU A 195 -0.81 -19.84 15.85
C GLU A 195 -1.02 -19.04 17.15
N ARG A 196 -0.31 -19.39 18.22
CA ARG A 196 -0.35 -18.66 19.50
C ARG A 196 0.11 -17.22 19.41
N THR A 197 0.89 -16.86 18.39
CA THR A 197 1.30 -15.47 18.14
C THR A 197 0.10 -14.57 17.86
N VAL A 198 -0.93 -15.09 17.21
CA VAL A 198 -2.19 -14.38 16.99
C VAL A 198 -2.81 -13.94 18.32
N ASP A 199 -2.84 -14.83 19.32
CA ASP A 199 -3.41 -14.54 20.64
C ASP A 199 -2.68 -13.38 21.35
N VAL A 200 -1.35 -13.34 21.20
CA VAL A 200 -0.51 -12.27 21.78
C VAL A 200 -0.85 -10.91 21.14
N HIS A 201 -0.96 -10.87 19.81
CA HIS A 201 -1.27 -9.62 19.11
C HIS A 201 -2.73 -9.18 19.30
N VAL A 202 -3.67 -10.11 19.40
CA VAL A 202 -5.06 -9.80 19.79
C VAL A 202 -5.10 -9.21 21.22
N LEU A 203 -4.33 -9.77 22.17
CA LEU A 203 -4.25 -9.24 23.51
C LEU A 203 -3.66 -7.82 23.54
N ARG A 204 -2.58 -7.59 22.77
CA ARG A 204 -1.97 -6.25 22.63
C ARG A 204 -2.95 -5.24 22.02
N LEU A 205 -3.65 -5.64 20.95
CA LEU A 205 -4.65 -4.80 20.30
C LEU A 205 -5.79 -4.42 21.28
N ARG A 206 -6.32 -5.37 22.03
CA ARG A 206 -7.31 -5.10 23.08
C ARG A 206 -6.78 -4.14 24.16
N LYS A 207 -5.51 -4.32 24.54
CA LYS A 207 -4.87 -3.42 25.54
C LYS A 207 -4.73 -1.99 25.00
N LEU A 208 -4.44 -1.81 23.71
CA LEU A 208 -4.39 -0.48 23.07
C LEU A 208 -5.78 0.17 22.97
N LEU A 209 -6.81 -0.60 22.72
CA LEU A 209 -8.19 -0.11 22.59
C LEU A 209 -8.88 0.12 23.95
N LYS A 210 -8.39 -0.49 25.02
CA LYS A 210 -8.99 -0.44 26.36
C LYS A 210 -9.14 0.98 26.96
N PRO A 211 -8.14 1.90 26.86
CA PRO A 211 -8.28 3.26 27.37
C PRO A 211 -9.45 4.04 26.74
N HIS A 212 -9.89 3.59 25.56
CA HIS A 212 -10.98 4.20 24.80
C HIS A 212 -12.31 3.44 24.95
N GLY A 213 -12.36 2.38 25.80
CA GLY A 213 -13.55 1.55 26.00
C GLY A 213 -13.90 0.65 24.84
N LEU A 214 -12.91 0.36 23.95
CA LEU A 214 -13.09 -0.41 22.70
C LEU A 214 -12.40 -1.79 22.74
N GLU A 215 -11.98 -2.27 23.92
CA GLU A 215 -11.37 -3.60 24.07
C GLU A 215 -12.30 -4.75 23.65
N GLY A 216 -13.60 -4.53 23.70
CA GLY A 216 -14.64 -5.48 23.27
C GLY A 216 -14.81 -5.59 21.75
N ALA A 217 -14.24 -4.66 20.98
CA ALA A 217 -14.38 -4.67 19.52
C ALA A 217 -13.76 -5.92 18.85
N VAL A 218 -12.73 -6.50 19.45
CA VAL A 218 -12.18 -7.78 19.01
C VAL A 218 -12.65 -8.88 19.95
N GLN A 219 -13.62 -9.65 19.52
CA GLN A 219 -14.30 -10.69 20.33
C GLN A 219 -13.64 -12.06 20.15
N THR A 220 -13.63 -12.86 21.22
CA THR A 220 -13.23 -14.27 21.15
C THR A 220 -14.45 -15.15 20.94
N VAL A 221 -14.44 -15.90 19.84
CA VAL A 221 -15.43 -16.98 19.61
C VAL A 221 -14.82 -18.28 20.09
N ARG A 222 -15.29 -18.78 21.25
CA ARG A 222 -14.72 -19.96 21.91
C ARG A 222 -14.70 -21.17 20.99
N GLY A 223 -13.57 -21.86 20.91
CA GLY A 223 -13.37 -23.04 20.08
C GLY A 223 -13.19 -22.76 18.59
N VAL A 224 -13.34 -21.49 18.11
CA VAL A 224 -13.24 -21.11 16.69
C VAL A 224 -12.09 -20.13 16.46
N GLY A 225 -12.10 -18.95 17.09
CA GLY A 225 -11.10 -17.92 16.84
C GLY A 225 -11.57 -16.54 17.27
N TYR A 226 -11.47 -15.55 16.37
CA TYR A 226 -11.74 -14.16 16.67
C TYR A 226 -12.66 -13.51 15.64
N ARG A 227 -13.40 -12.49 16.08
CA ARG A 227 -14.30 -11.67 15.27
C ARG A 227 -14.13 -10.20 15.66
N PHE A 228 -14.33 -9.30 14.73
CA PHE A 228 -14.49 -7.87 14.99
C PHE A 228 -15.97 -7.48 14.98
N SER A 229 -16.44 -6.83 16.02
CA SER A 229 -17.80 -6.33 16.15
C SER A 229 -17.79 -5.08 17.04
N MET A 230 -18.60 -4.10 16.71
CA MET A 230 -18.78 -2.86 17.48
C MET A 230 -20.07 -2.86 18.32
N GLU A 231 -20.72 -4.03 18.40
CA GLU A 231 -21.88 -4.25 19.27
C GLU A 231 -21.48 -4.58 20.70
#